data_db41d38d0f7f61631ef68f638a43cf87
#
_entry.id   db41d38d0f7f61631ef68f638a43cf87
#
_cell.length_a   1.000
_cell.length_b   1.000
_cell.length_c   1.000
_cell.angle_alpha   90.00
_cell.angle_beta   90.00
_cell.angle_gamma   90.00
#
_symmetry.space_group_name_H-M   'P 1'
#
loop_
_entity.id
_entity.type
_entity.pdbx_description
1 polymer ?
#
loop_
_entity_poly.entity_id
_entity_poly.type
_entity_poly.pdbx_seq_one_letter_code
_entity_poly.pdbx_strand_id
1 'polypeptide(L)'
;ISNLQGMRWKNTPFIRPLLNCSKLELQVFLKNNNLTWMEDSSNQSNAYLRNRVRLELVPLLEELSRQGLQSRISDMSGQSQLLREWLDSQYEKWRLHCQNNKSESPEVLSLTDLEKANDLLQQEIMHNFINSQTELKLSYAKLQNIFELILTDNNNWQLRLSKKWSIFRSVNNLELHLNS
;
A
#
# COMPACT_ATOMS: atom_id res chain seq x y z
N ILE A 1 1.43 2.74 5.78
CA ILE A 1 2.01 1.42 6.20
C ILE A 1 2.16 0.51 4.98
N SER A 2 1.16 0.48 4.06
CA SER A 2 1.22 -0.38 2.86
C SER A 2 2.46 -0.15 1.97
N ASN A 3 3.09 1.01 2.02
CA ASN A 3 4.27 1.34 1.21
C ASN A 3 5.58 0.78 1.80
N LEU A 4 5.59 0.31 3.05
CA LEU A 4 6.75 -0.30 3.70
C LEU A 4 6.92 -1.79 3.38
N GLN A 5 5.92 -2.43 2.77
CA GLN A 5 5.98 -3.85 2.41
C GLN A 5 7.03 -4.17 1.34
N GLY A 6 7.54 -3.16 0.64
CA GLY A 6 8.43 -3.39 -0.48
C GLY A 6 7.73 -4.12 -1.65
N MET A 7 8.52 -4.94 -2.34
CA MET A 7 8.05 -5.70 -3.50
C MET A 7 7.37 -6.99 -3.03
N ARG A 8 6.16 -7.28 -3.51
CA ARG A 8 5.43 -8.50 -3.17
C ARG A 8 5.95 -9.70 -3.96
N TRP A 9 5.99 -10.88 -3.32
CA TRP A 9 6.32 -12.16 -3.96
C TRP A 9 5.38 -12.46 -5.14
N LYS A 10 4.07 -12.20 -4.95
CA LYS A 10 3.05 -12.33 -5.99
C LYS A 10 2.30 -11.02 -6.13
N ASN A 11 2.24 -10.52 -7.37
CA ASN A 11 1.42 -9.37 -7.76
C ASN A 11 0.94 -9.62 -9.19
N THR A 12 -0.27 -10.20 -9.31
CA THR A 12 -0.83 -10.65 -10.60
C THR A 12 -0.68 -9.58 -11.69
N PRO A 13 -0.15 -9.92 -12.88
CA PRO A 13 0.19 -11.27 -13.36
C PRO A 13 1.61 -11.76 -12.99
N PHE A 14 2.36 -11.06 -12.16
CA PHE A 14 3.77 -11.34 -11.87
C PHE A 14 3.97 -12.17 -10.61
N ILE A 15 4.88 -13.15 -10.68
CA ILE A 15 5.44 -13.87 -9.53
C ILE A 15 6.96 -13.64 -9.49
N ARG A 16 7.52 -13.54 -8.28
CA ARG A 16 8.95 -13.28 -8.03
C ARG A 16 9.53 -14.34 -7.10
N PRO A 17 9.77 -15.57 -7.59
CA PRO A 17 10.18 -16.69 -6.75
C PRO A 17 11.56 -16.48 -6.08
N LEU A 18 12.42 -15.64 -6.66
CA LEU A 18 13.76 -15.35 -6.16
C LEU A 18 13.83 -14.06 -5.29
N LEU A 19 12.68 -13.51 -4.87
CA LEU A 19 12.66 -12.25 -4.13
C LEU A 19 13.44 -12.29 -2.81
N ASN A 20 13.47 -13.45 -2.17
CA ASN A 20 14.13 -13.67 -0.89
C ASN A 20 15.56 -14.20 -1.04
N CYS A 21 16.06 -14.36 -2.26
CA CYS A 21 17.42 -14.80 -2.55
C CYS A 21 18.32 -13.59 -2.82
N SER A 22 19.47 -13.52 -2.17
CA SER A 22 20.48 -12.51 -2.48
C SER A 22 21.17 -12.82 -3.82
N LYS A 23 21.73 -11.78 -4.46
CA LYS A 23 22.54 -11.98 -5.69
C LYS A 23 23.70 -12.95 -5.45
N LEU A 24 24.33 -12.86 -4.28
CA LEU A 24 25.47 -13.74 -3.93
C LEU A 24 25.05 -15.20 -3.83
N GLU A 25 23.94 -15.51 -3.16
CA GLU A 25 23.41 -16.88 -3.07
C GLU A 25 23.10 -17.44 -4.45
N LEU A 26 22.49 -16.64 -5.34
CA LEU A 26 22.21 -17.05 -6.72
C LEU A 26 23.49 -17.32 -7.51
N GLN A 27 24.50 -16.46 -7.39
CA GLN A 27 25.81 -16.68 -8.05
C GLN A 27 26.51 -17.94 -7.55
N VAL A 28 26.48 -18.19 -6.23
CA VAL A 28 27.03 -19.43 -5.65
C VAL A 28 26.29 -20.66 -6.16
N PHE A 29 24.96 -20.61 -6.19
CA PHE A 29 24.14 -21.69 -6.75
C PHE A 29 24.48 -21.98 -8.22
N LEU A 30 24.54 -20.94 -9.07
CA LEU A 30 24.86 -21.09 -10.48
C LEU A 30 26.27 -21.69 -10.68
N LYS A 31 27.26 -21.19 -9.92
CA LYS A 31 28.64 -21.70 -9.95
C LYS A 31 28.71 -23.17 -9.56
N ASN A 32 28.03 -23.57 -8.50
CA ASN A 32 28.03 -24.97 -8.02
C ASN A 32 27.35 -25.93 -9.01
N ASN A 33 26.45 -25.43 -9.86
CA ASN A 33 25.78 -26.21 -10.90
C ASN A 33 26.42 -26.05 -12.30
N ASN A 34 27.61 -25.44 -12.41
CA ASN A 34 28.30 -25.16 -13.67
C ASN A 34 27.46 -24.40 -14.69
N LEU A 35 26.58 -23.51 -14.21
CA LEU A 35 25.74 -22.66 -15.04
C LEU A 35 26.40 -21.30 -15.23
N THR A 36 26.38 -20.80 -16.47
CA THR A 36 26.88 -19.45 -16.79
C THR A 36 25.77 -18.44 -16.69
N TRP A 37 26.11 -17.20 -16.34
CA TRP A 37 25.19 -16.07 -16.36
C TRP A 37 25.83 -14.85 -17.03
N MET A 38 25.01 -13.96 -17.52
CA MET A 38 25.48 -12.69 -18.07
C MET A 38 25.28 -11.57 -17.05
N GLU A 39 26.28 -10.72 -16.90
CA GLU A 39 26.16 -9.48 -16.15
C GLU A 39 25.95 -8.31 -17.11
N ASP A 40 24.89 -7.57 -16.90
CA ASP A 40 24.64 -6.33 -17.61
C ASP A 40 25.60 -5.25 -17.09
N SER A 41 26.47 -4.72 -17.94
CA SER A 41 27.46 -3.70 -17.61
C SER A 41 26.80 -2.39 -17.12
N SER A 42 25.56 -2.12 -17.54
CA SER A 42 24.81 -0.94 -17.06
C SER A 42 24.53 -0.97 -15.56
N ASN A 43 24.54 -2.15 -14.90
CA ASN A 43 24.37 -2.29 -13.46
C ASN A 43 25.51 -1.68 -12.63
N GLN A 44 26.68 -1.45 -13.25
CA GLN A 44 27.84 -0.83 -12.60
C GLN A 44 27.91 0.68 -12.85
N SER A 45 27.04 1.23 -13.68
CA SER A 45 27.04 2.64 -14.01
C SER A 45 26.35 3.48 -12.92
N ASN A 46 27.04 4.48 -12.40
CA ASN A 46 26.49 5.48 -11.45
C ASN A 46 25.59 6.53 -12.13
N ALA A 47 25.34 6.44 -13.43
CA ALA A 47 24.47 7.37 -14.16
C ALA A 47 23.00 7.33 -13.69
N TYR A 48 22.56 6.20 -13.15
CA TYR A 48 21.19 6.01 -12.69
C TYR A 48 21.09 6.13 -11.17
N LEU A 49 20.13 6.91 -10.67
CA LEU A 49 19.89 7.10 -9.23
C LEU A 49 19.75 5.77 -8.48
N ARG A 50 19.06 4.78 -9.07
CA ARG A 50 18.90 3.45 -8.48
C ARG A 50 20.24 2.75 -8.24
N ASN A 51 21.16 2.86 -9.20
CA ASN A 51 22.50 2.26 -9.07
C ASN A 51 23.33 3.01 -8.01
N ARG A 52 23.27 4.34 -7.97
CA ARG A 52 23.94 5.14 -6.93
C ARG A 52 23.44 4.77 -5.54
N VAL A 53 22.12 4.64 -5.35
CA VAL A 53 21.56 4.19 -4.06
C VAL A 53 22.13 2.82 -3.69
N ARG A 54 22.17 1.87 -4.63
CA ARG A 54 22.64 0.50 -4.39
C ARG A 54 24.14 0.41 -4.15
N LEU A 55 24.94 1.17 -4.89
CA LEU A 55 26.40 1.07 -4.89
C LEU A 55 27.08 1.98 -3.87
N GLU A 56 26.46 3.11 -3.52
CA GLU A 56 27.03 4.14 -2.63
C GLU A 56 26.24 4.23 -1.30
N LEU A 57 24.92 4.46 -1.37
CA LEU A 57 24.14 4.76 -0.17
C LEU A 57 23.89 3.54 0.71
N VAL A 58 23.48 2.40 0.13
CA VAL A 58 23.19 1.18 0.91
C VAL A 58 24.42 0.67 1.65
N PRO A 59 25.62 0.56 1.03
CA PRO A 59 26.82 0.17 1.76
C PRO A 59 27.20 1.14 2.89
N LEU A 60 27.08 2.45 2.66
CA LEU A 60 27.33 3.45 3.70
C LEU A 60 26.36 3.32 4.88
N LEU A 61 25.08 3.14 4.60
CA LEU A 61 24.08 2.93 5.65
C LEU A 61 24.32 1.63 6.41
N GLU A 62 24.78 0.56 5.76
CA GLU A 62 25.12 -0.70 6.40
C GLU A 62 26.32 -0.55 7.33
N GLU A 63 27.35 0.18 6.90
CA GLU A 63 28.50 0.54 7.74
C GLU A 63 28.08 1.35 8.97
N LEU A 64 27.33 2.43 8.77
CA LEU A 64 26.86 3.33 9.84
C LEU A 64 25.91 2.62 10.82
N SER A 65 25.13 1.64 10.36
CA SER A 65 24.22 0.84 11.19
C SER A 65 24.92 -0.31 11.92
N ARG A 66 26.23 -0.42 11.81
CA ARG A 66 27.03 -1.52 12.35
C ARG A 66 26.56 -2.89 11.85
N GLN A 67 26.34 -2.99 10.55
CA GLN A 67 25.96 -4.23 9.84
C GLN A 67 24.60 -4.81 10.31
N GLY A 68 23.62 -3.97 10.54
CA GLY A 68 22.29 -4.42 10.95
C GLY A 68 21.14 -3.84 10.13
N LEU A 69 21.43 -3.04 9.09
CA LEU A 69 20.40 -2.35 8.31
C LEU A 69 19.50 -3.32 7.55
N GLN A 70 20.08 -4.28 6.85
CA GLN A 70 19.33 -5.23 6.03
C GLN A 70 18.37 -6.06 6.88
N SER A 71 18.83 -6.57 8.04
CA SER A 71 17.98 -7.30 8.98
C SER A 71 16.82 -6.45 9.47
N ARG A 72 17.10 -5.23 9.92
CA ARG A 72 16.05 -4.30 10.42
C ARG A 72 15.01 -3.97 9.36
N ILE A 73 15.44 -3.73 8.12
CA ILE A 73 14.50 -3.47 7.01
C ILE A 73 13.67 -4.72 6.69
N SER A 74 14.29 -5.90 6.74
CA SER A 74 13.59 -7.18 6.55
C SER A 74 12.54 -7.41 7.62
N ASP A 75 12.88 -7.17 8.89
CA ASP A 75 11.95 -7.30 10.03
C ASP A 75 10.79 -6.31 9.91
N MET A 76 11.07 -5.05 9.59
CA MET A 76 10.03 -4.04 9.34
C MET A 76 9.11 -4.43 8.18
N SER A 77 9.67 -4.96 7.10
CA SER A 77 8.89 -5.44 5.95
C SER A 77 7.99 -6.62 6.34
N GLY A 78 8.52 -7.58 7.09
CA GLY A 78 7.76 -8.72 7.61
C GLY A 78 6.61 -8.30 8.53
N GLN A 79 6.88 -7.41 9.50
CA GLN A 79 5.85 -6.85 10.39
C GLN A 79 4.78 -6.08 9.61
N SER A 80 5.20 -5.29 8.61
CA SER A 80 4.28 -4.54 7.74
C SER A 80 3.38 -5.48 6.92
N GLN A 81 3.90 -6.62 6.48
CA GLN A 81 3.12 -7.64 5.78
C GLN A 81 2.07 -8.29 6.70
N LEU A 82 2.44 -8.70 7.91
CA LEU A 82 1.51 -9.29 8.89
C LEU A 82 0.39 -8.30 9.25
N LEU A 83 0.75 -7.03 9.45
CA LEU A 83 -0.25 -5.98 9.69
C LEU A 83 -1.20 -5.82 8.51
N ARG A 84 -0.70 -5.88 7.29
CA ARG A 84 -1.52 -5.81 6.08
C ARG A 84 -2.50 -6.97 5.98
N GLU A 85 -2.03 -8.20 6.18
CA GLU A 85 -2.86 -9.41 6.18
C GLU A 85 -3.95 -9.34 7.24
N TRP A 86 -3.61 -8.84 8.42
CA TRP A 86 -4.59 -8.61 9.50
C TRP A 86 -5.63 -7.56 9.09
N LEU A 87 -5.23 -6.41 8.52
CA LEU A 87 -6.15 -5.37 8.04
C LEU A 87 -7.07 -5.88 6.94
N ASP A 88 -6.54 -6.61 5.97
CA ASP A 88 -7.34 -7.22 4.90
C ASP A 88 -8.41 -8.16 5.50
N SER A 89 -8.04 -8.96 6.50
CA SER A 89 -8.97 -9.83 7.23
C SER A 89 -10.06 -9.03 7.99
N GLN A 90 -9.69 -7.91 8.66
CA GLN A 90 -10.67 -7.08 9.36
C GLN A 90 -11.61 -6.36 8.38
N TYR A 91 -11.08 -5.88 7.26
CA TYR A 91 -11.89 -5.26 6.21
C TYR A 91 -12.90 -6.25 5.63
N GLU A 92 -12.51 -7.49 5.33
CA GLU A 92 -13.45 -8.52 4.84
C GLU A 92 -14.54 -8.87 5.85
N LYS A 93 -14.21 -8.95 7.15
CA LYS A 93 -15.23 -9.15 8.20
C LYS A 93 -16.22 -8.00 8.26
N TRP A 94 -15.73 -6.77 8.21
CA TRP A 94 -16.56 -5.57 8.20
C TRP A 94 -17.47 -5.54 6.96
N ARG A 95 -16.93 -5.82 5.76
CA ARG A 95 -17.67 -5.87 4.50
C ARG A 95 -18.80 -6.89 4.53
N LEU A 96 -18.53 -8.09 5.04
CA LEU A 96 -19.55 -9.14 5.19
C LEU A 96 -20.63 -8.74 6.18
N HIS A 97 -20.29 -8.07 7.27
CA HIS A 97 -21.25 -7.56 8.24
C HIS A 97 -22.20 -6.54 7.62
N CYS A 98 -21.69 -5.59 6.85
CA CYS A 98 -22.51 -4.59 6.16
C CYS A 98 -23.42 -5.23 5.10
N GLN A 99 -22.93 -6.19 4.32
CA GLN A 99 -23.73 -6.88 3.31
C GLN A 99 -24.90 -7.68 3.92
N ASN A 100 -24.69 -8.32 5.06
CA ASN A 100 -25.75 -9.12 5.75
C ASN A 100 -26.84 -8.23 6.31
N ASN A 101 -26.53 -6.99 6.67
CA ASN A 101 -27.48 -6.04 7.25
C ASN A 101 -28.29 -5.26 6.19
N LYS A 102 -28.17 -5.58 4.91
CA LYS A 102 -28.89 -4.96 3.76
C LYS A 102 -28.77 -3.44 3.69
N SER A 103 -27.75 -2.86 4.27
CA SER A 103 -27.73 -1.42 4.51
C SER A 103 -27.26 -0.58 3.33
N GLU A 104 -26.56 -1.13 2.31
CA GLU A 104 -26.03 -0.22 1.27
C GLU A 104 -25.72 -0.88 -0.07
N SER A 105 -25.96 -0.12 -1.15
CA SER A 105 -25.36 -0.37 -2.44
C SER A 105 -23.82 -0.20 -2.31
N PRO A 106 -23.01 -0.93 -3.09
CA PRO A 106 -21.56 -0.81 -3.04
C PRO A 106 -21.05 0.61 -3.41
N GLU A 107 -21.95 1.48 -3.87
CA GLU A 107 -21.68 2.86 -4.29
C GLU A 107 -21.78 3.88 -3.14
N VAL A 108 -22.33 3.49 -1.99
CA VAL A 108 -22.56 4.36 -0.84
C VAL A 108 -21.84 3.81 0.39
N LEU A 109 -21.14 4.65 1.14
CA LEU A 109 -20.49 4.31 2.39
C LEU A 109 -21.19 5.01 3.56
N SER A 110 -21.75 4.21 4.48
CA SER A 110 -22.36 4.72 5.72
C SER A 110 -21.32 5.21 6.72
N LEU A 111 -21.45 6.45 7.17
CA LEU A 111 -20.62 7.00 8.23
C LEU A 111 -20.87 6.31 9.55
N THR A 112 -22.12 5.93 9.85
CA THR A 112 -22.49 5.20 11.08
C THR A 112 -21.79 3.85 11.18
N ASP A 113 -21.60 3.15 10.07
CA ASP A 113 -20.88 1.88 10.06
C ASP A 113 -19.37 2.08 10.03
N LEU A 114 -18.89 3.14 9.41
CA LEU A 114 -17.48 3.54 9.45
C LEU A 114 -17.03 3.88 10.89
N GLU A 115 -17.81 4.64 11.62
CA GLU A 115 -17.52 5.08 12.99
C GLU A 115 -17.41 3.92 14.00
N LYS A 116 -18.02 2.78 13.74
CA LYS A 116 -17.88 1.57 14.58
C LYS A 116 -16.51 0.91 14.46
N ALA A 117 -15.77 1.21 13.41
CA ALA A 117 -14.42 0.70 13.20
C ALA A 117 -13.38 1.56 13.93
N ASN A 118 -12.23 0.97 14.32
CA ASN A 118 -11.12 1.76 14.81
C ASN A 118 -10.45 2.58 13.68
N ASP A 119 -9.68 3.60 14.03
CA ASP A 119 -9.09 4.56 13.11
C ASP A 119 -8.32 3.90 11.93
N LEU A 120 -7.58 2.83 12.23
CA LEU A 120 -6.78 2.15 11.21
C LEU A 120 -7.67 1.41 10.20
N LEU A 121 -8.74 0.78 10.68
CA LEU A 121 -9.71 0.10 9.84
C LEU A 121 -10.58 1.09 9.07
N GLN A 122 -10.95 2.23 9.66
CA GLN A 122 -11.64 3.32 8.97
C GLN A 122 -10.84 3.81 7.75
N GLN A 123 -9.53 4.01 7.92
CA GLN A 123 -8.64 4.40 6.81
C GLN A 123 -8.63 3.34 5.71
N GLU A 124 -8.59 2.06 6.07
CA GLU A 124 -8.60 0.95 5.11
C GLU A 124 -9.94 0.87 4.38
N ILE A 125 -11.07 1.00 5.08
CA ILE A 125 -12.42 1.03 4.51
C ILE A 125 -12.54 2.18 3.50
N MET A 126 -12.16 3.39 3.90
CA MET A 126 -12.21 4.58 3.03
C MET A 126 -11.33 4.42 1.80
N HIS A 127 -10.11 3.90 1.97
CA HIS A 127 -9.20 3.64 0.86
C HIS A 127 -9.80 2.63 -0.13
N ASN A 128 -10.36 1.52 0.35
CA ASN A 128 -10.95 0.49 -0.49
C ASN A 128 -12.24 0.98 -1.16
N PHE A 129 -13.08 1.74 -0.46
CA PHE A 129 -14.29 2.35 -1.00
C PHE A 129 -13.96 3.23 -2.21
N ILE A 130 -12.98 4.11 -2.07
CA ILE A 130 -12.59 5.02 -3.15
C ILE A 130 -11.87 4.25 -4.28
N ASN A 131 -10.91 3.39 -3.95
CA ASN A 131 -10.11 2.69 -4.95
C ASN A 131 -10.94 1.70 -5.80
N SER A 132 -11.93 1.02 -5.21
CA SER A 132 -12.76 0.04 -5.92
C SER A 132 -13.63 0.66 -7.02
N GLN A 133 -14.06 1.91 -6.83
CA GLN A 133 -14.94 2.60 -7.77
C GLN A 133 -14.19 3.51 -8.74
N THR A 134 -13.01 4.03 -8.32
CA THR A 134 -12.31 5.10 -9.06
C THR A 134 -10.94 4.70 -9.56
N GLU A 135 -10.38 3.58 -9.10
CA GLU A 135 -8.98 3.16 -9.28
C GLU A 135 -7.95 4.16 -8.74
N LEU A 136 -8.38 5.18 -7.99
CA LEU A 136 -7.52 6.20 -7.41
C LEU A 136 -6.79 5.67 -6.18
N LYS A 137 -5.48 5.85 -6.16
CA LYS A 137 -4.66 5.68 -4.95
C LYS A 137 -4.49 7.03 -4.27
N LEU A 138 -5.26 7.25 -3.21
CA LEU A 138 -5.14 8.48 -2.44
C LEU A 138 -3.86 8.51 -1.62
N SER A 139 -3.25 9.69 -1.52
CA SER A 139 -2.18 9.93 -0.55
C SER A 139 -2.76 9.98 0.87
N TYR A 140 -1.90 9.70 1.87
CA TYR A 140 -2.28 9.79 3.28
C TYR A 140 -2.87 11.17 3.63
N ALA A 141 -2.25 12.25 3.15
CA ALA A 141 -2.74 13.61 3.38
C ALA A 141 -4.17 13.85 2.83
N LYS A 142 -4.50 13.29 1.67
CA LYS A 142 -5.87 13.39 1.14
C LYS A 142 -6.88 12.60 1.97
N LEU A 143 -6.51 11.42 2.46
CA LEU A 143 -7.35 10.65 3.38
C LEU A 143 -7.60 11.41 4.67
N GLN A 144 -6.56 11.99 5.28
CA GLN A 144 -6.71 12.81 6.50
C GLN A 144 -7.65 13.99 6.27
N ASN A 145 -7.52 14.70 5.16
CA ASN A 145 -8.43 15.80 4.84
C ASN A 145 -9.90 15.35 4.74
N ILE A 146 -10.17 14.15 4.20
CA ILE A 146 -11.54 13.60 4.17
C ILE A 146 -12.04 13.35 5.60
N PHE A 147 -11.23 12.77 6.48
CA PHE A 147 -11.61 12.52 7.87
C PHE A 147 -11.80 13.82 8.64
N GLU A 148 -10.97 14.83 8.43
CA GLU A 148 -11.16 16.17 9.03
C GLU A 148 -12.50 16.78 8.60
N LEU A 149 -12.88 16.66 7.31
CA LEU A 149 -14.17 17.13 6.83
C LEU A 149 -15.35 16.35 7.40
N ILE A 150 -15.21 15.04 7.63
CA ILE A 150 -16.24 14.22 8.28
C ILE A 150 -16.51 14.70 9.72
N LEU A 151 -15.47 15.14 10.42
CA LEU A 151 -15.58 15.64 11.80
C LEU A 151 -16.17 17.06 11.91
N THR A 152 -16.37 17.76 10.80
CA THR A 152 -17.00 19.09 10.83
C THR A 152 -18.52 18.96 11.04
N ASP A 153 -19.12 20.00 11.61
CA ASP A 153 -20.59 20.09 11.79
C ASP A 153 -21.36 20.20 10.46
N ASN A 154 -20.66 20.41 9.36
CA ASN A 154 -21.28 20.47 8.03
C ASN A 154 -21.58 19.06 7.50
N ASN A 155 -22.85 18.70 7.51
CA ASN A 155 -23.32 17.39 7.06
C ASN A 155 -23.47 17.27 5.53
N ASN A 156 -23.20 18.33 4.79
CA ASN A 156 -23.24 18.34 3.32
C ASN A 156 -22.00 19.07 2.77
N TRP A 157 -21.09 18.32 2.19
CA TRP A 157 -19.90 18.88 1.52
C TRP A 157 -19.48 18.04 0.33
N GLN A 158 -18.68 18.66 -0.53
CA GLN A 158 -18.04 18.02 -1.68
C GLN A 158 -16.54 18.29 -1.64
N LEU A 159 -15.75 17.24 -1.91
CA LEU A 159 -14.30 17.34 -2.06
C LEU A 159 -13.86 16.71 -3.40
N ARG A 160 -13.08 17.46 -4.17
CA ARG A 160 -12.52 16.97 -5.43
C ARG A 160 -11.34 16.04 -5.18
N LEU A 161 -11.44 14.78 -5.59
CA LEU A 161 -10.39 13.77 -5.46
C LEU A 161 -9.40 13.81 -6.65
N SER A 162 -9.94 14.02 -7.86
CA SER A 162 -9.17 14.10 -9.10
C SER A 162 -9.88 14.98 -10.15
N LYS A 163 -9.34 15.03 -11.37
CA LYS A 163 -10.04 15.70 -12.48
C LYS A 163 -11.40 15.06 -12.79
N LYS A 164 -11.52 13.73 -12.58
CA LYS A 164 -12.71 12.95 -12.93
C LYS A 164 -13.64 12.66 -11.76
N TRP A 165 -13.16 12.67 -10.52
CA TRP A 165 -13.91 12.17 -9.38
C TRP A 165 -13.97 13.16 -8.23
N SER A 166 -15.13 13.26 -7.60
CA SER A 166 -15.39 13.95 -6.33
C SER A 166 -16.08 13.01 -5.34
N ILE A 167 -15.82 13.20 -4.05
CA ILE A 167 -16.55 12.58 -2.96
C ILE A 167 -17.53 13.59 -2.38
N PHE A 168 -18.75 13.14 -2.10
CA PHE A 168 -19.83 13.92 -1.51
C PHE A 168 -20.21 13.32 -0.18
N ARG A 169 -20.50 14.17 0.78
CA ARG A 169 -21.20 13.79 2.00
C ARG A 169 -22.65 14.25 1.91
N SER A 170 -23.57 13.33 2.19
CA SER A 170 -24.99 13.62 2.35
C SER A 170 -25.45 13.05 3.67
N VAL A 171 -25.57 13.92 4.68
CA VAL A 171 -25.90 13.56 6.07
C VAL A 171 -24.98 12.46 6.62
N ASN A 172 -25.41 11.21 6.57
CA ASN A 172 -24.67 10.05 7.12
C ASN A 172 -23.99 9.18 6.04
N ASN A 173 -24.00 9.61 4.79
CA ASN A 173 -23.48 8.82 3.68
C ASN A 173 -22.39 9.54 2.93
N LEU A 174 -21.44 8.77 2.41
CA LEU A 174 -20.45 9.21 1.44
C LEU A 174 -20.72 8.55 0.09
N GLU A 175 -20.66 9.32 -0.96
CA GLU A 175 -20.90 8.90 -2.35
C GLU A 175 -19.78 9.42 -3.25
N LEU A 176 -19.51 8.69 -4.33
CA LEU A 176 -18.51 9.08 -5.33
C LEU A 176 -19.22 9.45 -6.64
N HIS A 177 -18.93 10.63 -7.16
CA HIS A 177 -19.53 11.14 -8.38
C HIS A 177 -18.47 11.51 -9.42
N LEU A 178 -18.80 11.27 -10.69
CA LEU A 178 -18.02 11.76 -11.82
C LEU A 178 -18.19 13.28 -11.96
N ASN A 179 -17.08 13.98 -12.08
CA ASN A 179 -17.10 15.40 -12.43
C ASN A 179 -17.51 15.56 -13.89
N SER A 180 -18.50 16.37 -14.14
CA SER A 180 -18.89 16.82 -15.48
C SER A 180 -17.84 17.74 -16.11
#